data_55f8231f9c4e62edadd5a2285e8792d9
#
_entry.id   55f8231f9c4e62edadd5a2285e8792d9
#
_cell.length_a   1.000
_cell.length_b   1.000
_cell.length_c   1.000
_cell.angle_alpha   90.00
_cell.angle_beta   90.00
_cell.angle_gamma   90.00
#
_symmetry.space_group_name_H-M   'P 1'
#
loop_
_entity.id
_entity.type
_entity.pdbx_description
1 polymer ?
#
loop_
_entity_poly.entity_id
_entity_poly.type
_entity_poly.pdbx_seq_one_letter_code
_entity_poly.pdbx_strand_id
1 'polypeptide(L)'
;MVIAVEQLAPKGFGWARMAVIPDATAPTLRAFLPDNVEQGSVVLSDGLKSYPFAVGSEFTHKPFNVAGSGVPAHVPLPGVHRVASLAKRWLLGTHQGAVEADHLQAYLNEFCFRFNRLGSRSRGMLFFRLMQQAVDAPPVTYRQLVVNPQPGSRPDLEPPPTRHNPSSLALPPAGRPWRPKLT
;
A
#
# COMPACT_ATOMS: atom_id res chain seq x y z
N MET A 1 5.02 9.32 1.54
CA MET A 1 4.50 8.07 0.95
C MET A 1 5.24 6.88 1.53
N VAL A 2 4.53 5.84 1.92
CA VAL A 2 5.06 4.54 2.37
C VAL A 2 4.75 3.47 1.33
N ILE A 3 5.64 2.48 1.18
CA ILE A 3 5.48 1.36 0.26
C ILE A 3 5.80 0.07 1.01
N ALA A 4 4.88 -0.87 1.02
CA ALA A 4 5.09 -2.24 1.48
C ALA A 4 4.99 -3.21 0.31
N VAL A 5 5.90 -4.16 0.21
CA VAL A 5 5.94 -5.16 -0.86
C VAL A 5 6.21 -6.53 -0.26
N GLU A 6 5.34 -7.47 -0.56
CA GLU A 6 5.52 -8.86 -0.20
C GLU A 6 6.69 -9.48 -0.97
N GLN A 7 7.58 -10.16 -0.24
CA GLN A 7 8.64 -10.96 -0.85
C GLN A 7 8.23 -12.44 -0.85
N LEU A 8 8.36 -13.07 -2.01
CA LEU A 8 8.05 -14.48 -2.19
C LEU A 8 9.34 -15.29 -2.24
N ALA A 9 9.42 -16.35 -1.46
CA ALA A 9 10.53 -17.30 -1.54
C ALA A 9 10.26 -18.35 -2.67
N PRO A 10 11.29 -18.80 -3.40
CA PRO A 10 12.69 -18.37 -3.37
C PRO A 10 12.95 -17.09 -4.15
N LYS A 11 12.03 -16.68 -5.03
CA LYS A 11 12.15 -15.46 -5.85
C LYS A 11 10.76 -14.89 -6.16
N GLY A 12 10.67 -13.58 -6.25
CA GLY A 12 9.48 -12.88 -6.71
C GLY A 12 8.93 -11.90 -5.69
N PHE A 13 7.92 -11.19 -6.14
CA PHE A 13 7.20 -10.21 -5.34
C PHE A 13 5.71 -10.55 -5.44
N GLY A 14 5.04 -10.49 -4.31
CA GLY A 14 3.60 -10.66 -4.23
C GLY A 14 2.90 -9.29 -4.24
N TRP A 15 2.14 -9.05 -3.20
CA TRP A 15 1.31 -7.86 -3.08
C TRP A 15 2.13 -6.61 -2.76
N ALA A 16 1.73 -5.50 -3.38
CA ALA A 16 2.20 -4.17 -3.06
C ALA A 16 1.08 -3.34 -2.43
N ARG A 17 1.43 -2.56 -1.43
CA ARG A 17 0.57 -1.56 -0.80
C ARG A 17 1.29 -0.24 -0.75
N MET A 18 0.56 0.83 -1.00
CA MET A 18 1.10 2.18 -0.97
C MET A 18 0.13 3.12 -0.26
N ALA A 19 0.67 4.00 0.57
CA ALA A 19 -0.13 5.05 1.20
C ALA A 19 0.61 6.38 1.19
N VAL A 20 -0.17 7.45 0.99
CA VAL A 20 0.31 8.81 1.23
C VAL A 20 0.29 9.01 2.74
N ILE A 21 1.42 9.38 3.31
CA ILE A 21 1.58 9.65 4.73
C ILE A 21 2.13 11.06 4.91
N PRO A 22 1.71 11.78 5.97
CA PRO A 22 2.19 13.14 6.23
C PRO A 22 3.69 13.14 6.53
N ASP A 23 4.16 12.16 7.29
CA ASP A 23 5.54 12.03 7.72
C ASP A 23 5.94 10.55 7.88
N ALA A 24 7.22 10.30 8.17
CA ALA A 24 7.75 8.97 8.44
C ALA A 24 8.03 8.76 9.95
N THR A 25 7.18 9.32 10.79
CA THR A 25 7.27 9.14 12.24
C THR A 25 6.77 7.75 12.67
N ALA A 26 7.17 7.33 13.86
CA ALA A 26 6.76 6.02 14.38
C ALA A 26 5.25 5.87 14.54
N PRO A 27 4.48 6.87 15.03
CA PRO A 27 3.02 6.78 15.10
C PRO A 27 2.37 6.57 13.72
N THR A 28 2.83 7.33 12.70
CA THR A 28 2.30 7.24 11.34
C THR A 28 2.56 5.86 10.72
N LEU A 29 3.78 5.36 10.87
CA LEU A 29 4.13 4.02 10.39
C LEU A 29 3.41 2.91 11.15
N ARG A 30 3.20 3.09 12.46
CA ARG A 30 2.44 2.16 13.30
C ARG A 30 0.97 2.05 12.87
N ALA A 31 0.37 3.15 12.42
CA ALA A 31 -0.99 3.12 11.88
C ALA A 31 -1.06 2.37 10.53
N PHE A 32 -0.02 2.47 9.71
CA PHE A 32 0.01 1.83 8.40
C PHE A 32 0.18 0.31 8.46
N LEU A 33 1.02 -0.19 9.38
CA LEU A 33 1.44 -1.60 9.38
C LEU A 33 0.27 -2.58 9.59
N PRO A 34 -0.59 -2.47 10.62
CA PRO A 34 -1.67 -3.44 10.87
C PRO A 34 -2.70 -3.51 9.74
N ASP A 35 -2.94 -2.39 9.06
CA ASP A 35 -3.92 -2.31 7.97
C ASP A 35 -3.41 -2.95 6.67
N ASN A 36 -2.09 -3.08 6.52
CA ASN A 36 -1.47 -3.46 5.24
C ASN A 36 -0.57 -4.68 5.31
N VAL A 37 -0.19 -5.13 6.50
CA VAL A 37 0.74 -6.24 6.72
C VAL A 37 0.12 -7.24 7.69
N GLU A 38 0.17 -8.53 7.36
CA GLU A 38 -0.35 -9.59 8.21
C GLU A 38 0.45 -9.70 9.50
N GLN A 39 -0.24 -9.85 10.63
CA GLN A 39 0.39 -10.08 11.94
C GLN A 39 1.31 -11.30 11.91
N GLY A 40 2.41 -11.25 12.63
CA GLY A 40 3.44 -12.28 12.62
C GLY A 40 4.44 -12.18 11.47
N SER A 41 4.25 -11.24 10.55
CA SER A 41 5.16 -11.04 9.43
C SER A 41 6.53 -10.50 9.85
N VAL A 42 7.54 -10.82 9.04
CA VAL A 42 8.86 -10.22 9.15
C VAL A 42 8.91 -8.96 8.31
N VAL A 43 9.07 -7.81 8.96
CA VAL A 43 9.18 -6.50 8.31
C VAL A 43 10.66 -6.18 8.08
N LEU A 44 11.06 -6.12 6.80
CA LEU A 44 12.38 -5.66 6.39
C LEU A 44 12.33 -4.16 6.11
N SER A 45 13.23 -3.38 6.65
CA SER A 45 13.30 -1.94 6.41
C SER A 45 14.72 -1.44 6.16
N ASP A 46 14.85 -0.22 5.67
CA ASP A 46 16.11 0.46 5.35
C ASP A 46 16.89 0.98 6.56
N GLY A 47 16.47 0.65 7.76
CA GLY A 47 17.14 1.10 9.01
C GLY A 47 16.77 2.51 9.44
N LEU A 48 15.71 3.11 8.91
CA LEU A 48 15.16 4.37 9.42
C LEU A 48 14.83 4.22 10.92
N LYS A 49 15.27 5.17 11.73
CA LYS A 49 15.16 5.14 13.20
C LYS A 49 13.72 5.06 13.74
N SER A 50 12.73 5.43 12.94
CA SER A 50 11.32 5.36 13.31
C SER A 50 10.76 3.91 13.33
N TYR A 51 11.33 2.99 12.54
CA TYR A 51 10.80 1.63 12.42
C TYR A 51 10.83 0.82 13.71
N PRO A 52 11.91 0.81 14.51
CA PRO A 52 11.92 0.05 15.78
C PRO A 52 10.78 0.42 16.73
N PHE A 53 10.35 1.67 16.69
CA PHE A 53 9.24 2.18 17.50
C PHE A 53 7.87 2.02 16.84
N ALA A 54 7.84 1.88 15.52
CA ALA A 54 6.63 1.68 14.74
C ALA A 54 6.20 0.22 14.70
N VAL A 55 7.16 -0.68 14.56
CA VAL A 55 6.94 -2.13 14.52
C VAL A 55 6.66 -2.60 15.95
N GLY A 56 5.39 -2.87 16.25
CA GLY A 56 4.98 -3.41 17.54
C GLY A 56 5.40 -4.88 17.72
N SER A 57 5.04 -5.46 18.87
CA SER A 57 5.26 -6.88 19.16
C SER A 57 4.54 -7.84 18.20
N GLU A 58 3.64 -7.33 17.38
CA GLU A 58 2.86 -8.06 16.39
C GLU A 58 3.67 -8.47 15.17
N PHE A 59 4.84 -7.85 14.95
CA PHE A 59 5.70 -8.07 13.80
C PHE A 59 7.16 -8.34 14.25
N THR A 60 7.88 -9.09 13.44
CA THR A 60 9.33 -9.24 13.63
C THR A 60 10.07 -8.23 12.77
N HIS A 61 10.81 -7.30 13.37
CA HIS A 61 11.56 -6.29 12.64
C HIS A 61 12.98 -6.75 12.33
N LYS A 62 13.37 -6.67 11.07
CA LYS A 62 14.76 -6.89 10.61
C LYS A 62 15.24 -5.67 9.84
N PRO A 63 15.87 -4.69 10.52
CA PRO A 63 16.42 -3.51 9.87
C PRO A 63 17.67 -3.89 9.07
N PHE A 64 17.84 -3.29 7.90
CA PHE A 64 19.05 -3.36 7.11
C PHE A 64 19.69 -1.97 7.04
N ASN A 65 20.86 -1.80 7.64
CA ASN A 65 21.58 -0.53 7.59
C ASN A 65 22.24 -0.32 6.23
N VAL A 66 21.51 0.31 5.32
CA VAL A 66 22.00 0.64 3.98
C VAL A 66 23.22 1.57 4.03
N ALA A 67 23.21 2.58 4.89
CA ALA A 67 24.27 3.57 4.96
C ALA A 67 25.61 3.00 5.45
N GLY A 68 25.57 2.00 6.34
CA GLY A 68 26.77 1.38 6.92
C GLY A 68 27.30 0.18 6.15
N SER A 69 26.53 -0.40 5.23
CA SER A 69 26.87 -1.67 4.56
C SER A 69 27.70 -1.51 3.30
N GLY A 70 27.78 -0.30 2.73
CA GLY A 70 28.40 -0.07 1.41
C GLY A 70 27.66 -0.76 0.24
N VAL A 71 26.54 -1.43 0.53
CA VAL A 71 25.74 -2.14 -0.47
C VAL A 71 24.60 -1.22 -0.94
N PRO A 72 24.36 -1.09 -2.26
CA PRO A 72 23.27 -0.28 -2.76
C PRO A 72 21.91 -0.75 -2.21
N ALA A 73 21.03 0.19 -1.86
CA ALA A 73 19.74 -0.08 -1.21
C ALA A 73 18.81 -1.05 -1.97
N HIS A 74 18.95 -1.13 -3.28
CA HIS A 74 18.15 -2.05 -4.12
C HIS A 74 18.55 -3.53 -3.97
N VAL A 75 19.71 -3.81 -3.40
CA VAL A 75 20.16 -5.19 -3.17
C VAL A 75 19.41 -5.83 -1.98
N PRO A 76 19.37 -5.20 -0.78
CA PRO A 76 18.65 -5.78 0.36
C PRO A 76 17.12 -5.64 0.25
N LEU A 77 16.62 -4.61 -0.45
CA LEU A 77 15.19 -4.30 -0.58
C LEU A 77 14.72 -4.22 -2.05
N PRO A 78 14.96 -5.25 -2.88
CA PRO A 78 14.75 -5.18 -4.31
C PRO A 78 13.28 -4.97 -4.68
N GLY A 79 12.34 -5.52 -3.90
CA GLY A 79 10.90 -5.39 -4.15
C GLY A 79 10.41 -3.95 -4.06
N VAL A 80 10.75 -3.28 -2.97
CA VAL A 80 10.34 -1.89 -2.73
C VAL A 80 10.91 -0.97 -3.80
N HIS A 81 12.19 -1.11 -4.13
CA HIS A 81 12.84 -0.28 -5.16
C HIS A 81 12.25 -0.52 -6.56
N ARG A 82 11.94 -1.78 -6.90
CA ARG A 82 11.29 -2.10 -8.17
C ARG A 82 9.89 -1.50 -8.25
N VAL A 83 9.08 -1.68 -7.22
CA VAL A 83 7.71 -1.15 -7.19
C VAL A 83 7.73 0.37 -7.23
N ALA A 84 8.60 1.03 -6.46
CA ALA A 84 8.76 2.47 -6.47
C ALA A 84 9.16 2.99 -7.85
N SER A 85 10.10 2.32 -8.55
CA SER A 85 10.52 2.70 -9.89
C SER A 85 9.40 2.53 -10.92
N LEU A 86 8.62 1.46 -10.83
CA LEU A 86 7.47 1.23 -11.70
C LEU A 86 6.36 2.26 -11.46
N ALA A 87 6.05 2.57 -10.20
CA ALA A 87 5.07 3.60 -9.85
C ALA A 87 5.48 4.98 -10.35
N LYS A 88 6.74 5.38 -10.14
CA LYS A 88 7.27 6.64 -10.65
C LYS A 88 7.15 6.72 -12.17
N ARG A 89 7.55 5.68 -12.90
CA ARG A 89 7.46 5.62 -14.36
C ARG A 89 6.01 5.71 -14.83
N TRP A 90 5.10 5.03 -14.14
CA TRP A 90 3.68 5.07 -14.47
C TRP A 90 3.09 6.47 -14.23
N LEU A 91 3.37 7.10 -13.10
CA LEU A 91 2.92 8.45 -12.79
C LEU A 91 3.45 9.48 -13.81
N LEU A 92 4.73 9.39 -14.17
CA LEU A 92 5.33 10.29 -15.16
C LEU A 92 4.81 10.03 -16.57
N GLY A 93 4.66 8.77 -16.97
CA GLY A 93 4.25 8.39 -18.32
C GLY A 93 2.76 8.58 -18.58
N THR A 94 1.90 8.26 -17.60
CA THR A 94 0.44 8.34 -17.75
C THR A 94 -0.09 9.75 -17.42
N HIS A 95 0.47 10.38 -16.39
CA HIS A 95 -0.02 11.67 -15.87
C HIS A 95 0.95 12.83 -16.16
N GLN A 96 2.05 12.57 -16.88
CA GLN A 96 3.06 13.57 -17.26
C GLN A 96 3.58 14.41 -16.07
N GLY A 97 3.55 13.84 -14.87
CA GLY A 97 3.92 14.53 -13.63
C GLY A 97 2.86 15.49 -13.07
N ALA A 98 1.74 15.70 -13.75
CA ALA A 98 0.62 16.51 -13.28
C ALA A 98 -0.25 15.72 -12.30
N VAL A 99 0.32 15.36 -11.15
CA VAL A 99 -0.38 14.63 -10.08
C VAL A 99 -0.54 15.56 -8.90
N GLU A 100 -1.77 15.97 -8.63
CA GLU A 100 -2.11 16.75 -7.46
C GLU A 100 -2.02 15.88 -6.20
N ALA A 101 -1.55 16.49 -5.10
CA ALA A 101 -1.35 15.79 -3.84
C ALA A 101 -2.63 15.13 -3.32
N ASP A 102 -3.77 15.78 -3.51
CA ASP A 102 -5.09 15.32 -3.03
C ASP A 102 -5.58 14.08 -3.77
N HIS A 103 -5.16 13.90 -5.02
CA HIS A 103 -5.53 12.75 -5.84
C HIS A 103 -4.47 11.64 -5.83
N LEU A 104 -3.30 11.90 -5.26
CA LEU A 104 -2.19 10.95 -5.29
C LEU A 104 -2.56 9.59 -4.72
N GLN A 105 -3.35 9.54 -3.63
CA GLN A 105 -3.76 8.25 -3.03
C GLN A 105 -4.64 7.43 -4.01
N ALA A 106 -5.52 8.08 -4.76
CA ALA A 106 -6.34 7.38 -5.76
C ALA A 106 -5.47 6.76 -6.86
N TYR A 107 -4.48 7.49 -7.35
CA TYR A 107 -3.53 6.97 -8.33
C TYR A 107 -2.69 5.81 -7.77
N LEU A 108 -2.20 5.92 -6.54
CA LEU A 108 -1.47 4.83 -5.90
C LEU A 108 -2.34 3.58 -5.73
N ASN A 109 -3.61 3.74 -5.40
CA ASN A 109 -4.57 2.64 -5.29
C ASN A 109 -4.78 1.96 -6.66
N GLU A 110 -4.94 2.73 -7.73
CA GLU A 110 -5.02 2.21 -9.09
C GLU A 110 -3.76 1.44 -9.48
N PHE A 111 -2.60 2.02 -9.23
CA PHE A 111 -1.32 1.34 -9.50
C PHE A 111 -1.22 0.01 -8.75
N CYS A 112 -1.50 0.00 -7.45
CA CYS A 112 -1.48 -1.22 -6.63
C CYS A 112 -2.49 -2.25 -7.14
N PHE A 113 -3.70 -1.81 -7.50
CA PHE A 113 -4.71 -2.70 -8.08
C PHE A 113 -4.19 -3.41 -9.33
N ARG A 114 -3.59 -2.66 -10.26
CA ARG A 114 -3.01 -3.20 -11.50
C ARG A 114 -1.80 -4.08 -11.22
N PHE A 115 -0.86 -3.61 -10.40
CA PHE A 115 0.36 -4.33 -10.05
C PHE A 115 0.07 -5.68 -9.42
N ASN A 116 -0.81 -5.72 -8.43
CA ASN A 116 -1.17 -6.92 -7.68
C ASN A 116 -1.90 -7.97 -8.54
N ARG A 117 -2.34 -7.61 -9.73
CA ARG A 117 -3.06 -8.49 -10.65
C ARG A 117 -2.34 -8.78 -11.97
N LEU A 118 -1.09 -8.35 -12.10
CA LEU A 118 -0.27 -8.61 -13.30
C LEU A 118 -0.17 -10.10 -13.62
N GLY A 119 -0.11 -10.96 -12.59
CA GLY A 119 -0.03 -12.41 -12.74
C GLY A 119 -1.38 -13.12 -12.89
N SER A 120 -2.49 -12.39 -12.97
CA SER A 120 -3.81 -13.03 -13.09
C SER A 120 -3.99 -13.72 -14.44
N ARG A 121 -4.27 -15.02 -14.40
CA ARG A 121 -4.53 -15.83 -15.61
C ARG A 121 -5.91 -15.59 -16.21
N SER A 122 -6.86 -15.06 -15.43
CA SER A 122 -8.24 -14.82 -15.86
C SER A 122 -8.53 -13.34 -15.93
N ARG A 123 -8.38 -12.75 -17.12
CA ARG A 123 -8.65 -11.33 -17.35
C ARG A 123 -10.12 -10.96 -17.21
N GLY A 124 -11.03 -11.86 -17.60
CA GLY A 124 -12.47 -11.64 -17.42
C GLY A 124 -12.87 -11.49 -15.97
N MET A 125 -12.26 -12.24 -15.07
CA MET A 125 -12.49 -12.11 -13.63
C MET A 125 -11.99 -10.79 -13.06
N LEU A 126 -11.03 -10.13 -13.68
CA LEU A 126 -10.58 -8.80 -13.25
C LEU A 126 -11.69 -7.76 -13.46
N PHE A 127 -12.34 -7.79 -14.62
CA PHE A 127 -13.48 -6.92 -14.90
C PHE A 127 -14.63 -7.17 -13.92
N PHE A 128 -14.99 -8.43 -13.71
CA PHE A 128 -16.03 -8.80 -12.76
C PHE A 128 -15.74 -8.28 -11.36
N ARG A 129 -14.50 -8.45 -10.84
CA ARG A 129 -14.10 -7.93 -9.54
C ARG A 129 -14.10 -6.40 -9.48
N LEU A 130 -13.70 -5.74 -10.56
CA LEU A 130 -13.78 -4.28 -10.65
C LEU A 130 -15.25 -3.81 -10.55
N MET A 131 -16.15 -4.48 -11.26
CA MET A 131 -17.57 -4.16 -11.21
C MET A 131 -18.18 -4.43 -9.83
N GLN A 132 -17.83 -5.55 -9.18
CA GLN A 132 -18.25 -5.80 -7.80
C GLN A 132 -17.81 -4.67 -6.86
N GLN A 133 -16.55 -4.27 -6.93
CA GLN A 133 -16.02 -3.18 -6.10
C GLN A 133 -16.70 -1.83 -6.41
N ALA A 134 -17.02 -1.58 -7.67
CA ALA A 134 -17.70 -0.35 -8.07
C ALA A 134 -19.14 -0.27 -7.54
N VAL A 135 -19.85 -1.41 -7.49
CA VAL A 135 -21.22 -1.48 -6.94
C VAL A 135 -21.23 -1.28 -5.43
N ASP A 136 -20.22 -1.82 -4.77
CA ASP A 136 -20.11 -1.75 -3.32
C ASP A 136 -19.48 -0.43 -2.81
N ALA A 137 -18.77 0.29 -3.68
CA ALA A 137 -18.16 1.57 -3.33
C ALA A 137 -19.22 2.68 -3.18
N PRO A 138 -19.11 3.54 -2.18
CA PRO A 138 -19.98 4.70 -2.07
C PRO A 138 -19.81 5.61 -3.30
N PRO A 139 -20.90 6.22 -3.82
CA PRO A 139 -20.81 7.10 -4.96
C PRO A 139 -19.96 8.33 -4.63
N VAL A 140 -18.97 8.60 -5.48
CA VAL A 140 -18.14 9.80 -5.38
C VAL A 140 -18.74 10.85 -6.29
N THR A 141 -19.16 11.98 -5.72
CA THR A 141 -19.74 13.08 -6.50
C THR A 141 -18.64 13.89 -7.20
N TYR A 142 -18.99 14.52 -8.32
CA TYR A 142 -18.08 15.43 -9.03
C TYR A 142 -17.50 16.51 -8.11
N ARG A 143 -18.30 17.02 -7.19
CA ARG A 143 -17.90 18.04 -6.21
C ARG A 143 -16.78 17.53 -5.29
N GLN A 144 -16.83 16.27 -4.88
CA GLN A 144 -15.77 15.64 -4.07
C GLN A 144 -14.48 15.41 -4.83
N LEU A 145 -14.56 15.30 -6.18
CA LEU A 145 -13.39 15.15 -7.04
C LEU A 145 -12.71 16.49 -7.36
N VAL A 146 -13.48 17.57 -7.44
CA VAL A 146 -13.01 18.87 -7.92
C VAL A 146 -12.77 19.88 -6.81
N VAL A 147 -13.53 19.82 -5.73
CA VAL A 147 -13.31 20.69 -4.57
C VAL A 147 -12.15 20.14 -3.77
N ASN A 148 -11.02 20.77 -3.94
CA ASN A 148 -9.84 20.56 -3.09
C ASN A 148 -10.25 20.88 -1.64
N PRO A 149 -10.35 19.90 -0.73
CA PRO A 149 -10.63 20.20 0.67
C PRO A 149 -9.41 20.97 1.20
N GLN A 150 -9.59 22.26 1.46
CA GLN A 150 -8.61 23.07 2.20
C GLN A 150 -8.16 22.28 3.44
N PRO A 151 -6.85 22.19 3.74
CA PRO A 151 -6.40 21.53 4.94
C PRO A 151 -7.01 22.22 6.16
N GLY A 152 -8.05 21.62 6.77
CA GLY A 152 -8.80 22.15 7.89
C GLY A 152 -10.33 22.08 7.77
N SER A 153 -10.90 21.87 6.60
CA SER A 153 -12.32 21.64 6.40
C SER A 153 -12.61 20.18 6.06
N ARG A 154 -12.43 19.28 7.01
CA ARG A 154 -13.16 18.01 6.97
C ARG A 154 -14.61 18.35 7.32
N PRO A 155 -15.60 18.12 6.45
CA PRO A 155 -16.93 17.92 6.95
C PRO A 155 -16.83 16.73 7.90
N ASP A 156 -17.44 16.86 9.08
CA ASP A 156 -17.58 15.79 10.09
C ASP A 156 -18.30 14.59 9.44
N LEU A 157 -17.59 13.83 8.69
CA LEU A 157 -18.00 12.49 8.30
C LEU A 157 -17.70 11.66 9.54
N GLU A 158 -18.74 11.42 10.35
CA GLU A 158 -18.71 10.32 11.30
C GLU A 158 -18.00 9.14 10.65
N PRO A 159 -17.03 8.52 11.34
CA PRO A 159 -16.43 7.30 10.82
C PRO A 159 -17.59 6.35 10.51
N PRO A 160 -17.60 5.71 9.33
CA PRO A 160 -18.66 4.77 9.01
C PRO A 160 -18.77 3.80 10.18
N PRO A 161 -19.98 3.48 10.63
CA PRO A 161 -20.17 2.59 11.77
C PRO A 161 -19.34 1.36 11.53
N THR A 162 -18.52 1.01 12.49
CA THR A 162 -17.70 -0.21 12.50
C THR A 162 -18.66 -1.39 12.37
N ARG A 163 -19.08 -1.69 11.16
CA ARG A 163 -19.77 -2.93 10.88
C ARG A 163 -18.70 -4.02 10.95
N HIS A 164 -18.62 -4.69 12.08
CA HIS A 164 -18.15 -6.04 12.15
C HIS A 164 -19.06 -6.92 11.29
N ASN A 165 -18.86 -6.83 9.98
CA ASN A 165 -19.38 -7.81 9.07
C ASN A 165 -18.16 -8.37 8.32
N PRO A 166 -17.77 -9.63 8.57
CA PRO A 166 -16.67 -10.28 7.87
C PRO A 166 -16.93 -10.41 6.36
N SER A 167 -18.10 -9.97 5.89
CA SER A 167 -18.49 -9.97 4.48
C SER A 167 -18.44 -8.60 3.82
N SER A 168 -18.18 -7.49 4.53
CA SER A 168 -18.16 -6.15 3.94
C SER A 168 -16.73 -5.73 3.64
N LEU A 169 -16.34 -5.90 2.43
CA LEU A 169 -15.45 -5.05 1.63
C LEU A 169 -14.17 -4.55 2.28
N ALA A 170 -13.54 -5.35 3.08
CA ALA A 170 -12.15 -5.57 2.84
C ALA A 170 -12.04 -5.85 1.32
N LEU A 171 -11.13 -5.21 0.61
CA LEU A 171 -10.64 -5.75 -0.65
C LEU A 171 -10.69 -7.26 -0.49
N PRO A 172 -11.46 -8.02 -1.28
CA PRO A 172 -11.56 -9.45 -1.06
C PRO A 172 -10.15 -9.92 -0.85
N PRO A 173 -9.84 -10.71 0.16
CA PRO A 173 -8.50 -11.16 0.39
C PRO A 173 -8.10 -11.72 -0.94
N ALA A 174 -7.33 -10.93 -1.65
CA ALA A 174 -6.89 -11.32 -2.94
C ALA A 174 -6.12 -12.58 -2.65
N GLY A 175 -6.73 -13.66 -2.98
CA GLY A 175 -6.36 -15.01 -2.75
C GLY A 175 -5.00 -15.18 -2.06
N ARG A 176 -4.99 -15.35 -0.83
CA ARG A 176 -3.98 -15.61 0.20
C ARG A 176 -3.56 -14.37 0.99
N PRO A 177 -3.75 -14.41 2.30
CA PRO A 177 -3.09 -13.51 3.22
C PRO A 177 -1.58 -13.57 2.98
N TRP A 178 -0.94 -12.45 3.17
CA TRP A 178 0.51 -12.35 3.10
C TRP A 178 1.12 -13.23 4.18
N ARG A 179 1.61 -14.42 3.80
CA ARG A 179 2.31 -15.33 4.70
C ARG A 179 3.77 -15.40 4.28
N PRO A 180 4.71 -14.91 5.09
CA PRO A 180 6.10 -15.24 4.88
C PRO A 180 6.24 -16.75 5.06
N LYS A 181 6.71 -17.45 4.04
CA LYS A 181 7.18 -18.82 4.24
C LYS A 181 8.43 -18.73 5.11
N LEU A 182 8.30 -19.17 6.35
CA LEU A 182 9.44 -19.46 7.20
C LEU A 182 10.20 -20.62 6.56
N THR A 183 11.41 -20.39 6.15
CA THR A 183 12.46 -21.38 5.96
C THR A 183 13.48 -21.21 7.04
#